data_a3a5e07e23eb74cd0fe276f8ac4d494b
#
_entry.id   a3a5e07e23eb74cd0fe276f8ac4d494b
#
_cell.length_a   1.000
_cell.length_b   1.000
_cell.length_c   1.000
_cell.angle_alpha   90.00
_cell.angle_beta   90.00
_cell.angle_gamma   90.00
#
_symmetry.space_group_name_H-M   'P 1'
#
loop_
_entity.id
_entity.type
_entity.pdbx_description
1 polymer ?
#
loop_
_entity_poly.entity_id
_entity_poly.type
_entity_poly.pdbx_seq_one_letter_code
_entity_poly.pdbx_strand_id
1 'polypeptide(L)'
;MVGMRQSLLEEFSDIYVLNLKGGIRGKTKDQSVLEGGNIFDIMTGVTIIMLIKKSDYTGKGRIHYLDIGNNLDKYQKLEKLKNWKSLNGATSEFQNIIPNEKGDWINQRNSNFDELISLGNKKTQNALFIDYTGGITTGRDDWSWNFSQSQVEITMKTSIDY
;
A
#
# COMPACT_ATOMS: atom_id res chain seq x y z
N MET A 1 -6.70 6.25 -1.30
CA MET A 1 -5.24 6.52 -1.39
C MET A 1 -4.83 7.50 -2.50
N VAL A 2 -5.64 7.72 -3.54
CA VAL A 2 -5.33 8.72 -4.59
C VAL A 2 -5.14 10.11 -3.99
N GLY A 3 -6.05 10.56 -3.10
CA GLY A 3 -5.96 11.87 -2.46
C GLY A 3 -4.66 12.12 -1.71
N MET A 4 -4.18 11.15 -0.91
CA MET A 4 -2.90 11.30 -0.20
C MET A 4 -1.72 11.48 -1.15
N ARG A 5 -1.66 10.73 -2.25
CA ARG A 5 -0.59 10.86 -3.24
C ARG A 5 -0.62 12.23 -3.95
N GLN A 6 -1.82 12.74 -4.23
CA GLN A 6 -1.99 14.08 -4.79
C GLN A 6 -1.55 15.17 -3.81
N SER A 7 -2.00 15.10 -2.56
CA SER A 7 -1.59 16.06 -1.52
C SER A 7 -0.07 16.08 -1.33
N LEU A 8 0.59 14.91 -1.35
CA LEU A 8 2.06 14.86 -1.26
C LEU A 8 2.74 15.57 -2.44
N LEU A 9 2.21 15.40 -3.66
CA LEU A 9 2.75 16.07 -4.85
C LEU A 9 2.50 17.58 -4.87
N GLU A 10 1.48 18.06 -4.19
CA GLU A 10 1.17 19.48 -4.06
C GLU A 10 2.00 20.14 -2.95
N GLU A 11 2.35 19.39 -1.90
CA GLU A 11 3.00 19.93 -0.72
C GLU A 11 4.53 19.87 -0.79
N PHE A 12 5.11 18.81 -1.38
CA PHE A 12 6.55 18.56 -1.39
C PHE A 12 7.16 18.76 -2.77
N SER A 13 8.35 19.36 -2.81
CA SER A 13 9.10 19.59 -4.05
C SER A 13 9.74 18.32 -4.61
N ASP A 14 10.23 17.46 -3.73
CA ASP A 14 10.87 16.20 -4.09
C ASP A 14 10.43 15.08 -3.14
N ILE A 15 10.08 13.94 -3.71
CA ILE A 15 9.61 12.75 -2.99
C ILE A 15 10.51 11.59 -3.41
N TYR A 16 11.30 11.10 -2.50
CA TYR A 16 12.16 9.93 -2.74
C TYR A 16 11.50 8.69 -2.16
N VAL A 17 11.36 7.66 -2.98
CA VAL A 17 10.73 6.38 -2.62
C VAL A 17 11.73 5.27 -2.85
N LEU A 18 12.27 4.71 -1.78
CA LEU A 18 13.19 3.57 -1.82
C LEU A 18 12.44 2.30 -1.43
N ASN A 19 12.20 1.42 -2.39
CA ASN A 19 11.53 0.14 -2.17
C ASN A 19 12.57 -0.92 -1.75
N LEU A 20 12.51 -1.34 -0.50
CA LEU A 20 13.39 -2.37 0.06
C LEU A 20 12.85 -3.78 -0.13
N LYS A 21 11.65 -3.94 -0.71
CA LYS A 21 11.04 -5.25 -0.94
C LYS A 21 10.88 -6.10 0.33
N GLY A 22 11.02 -7.41 0.22
CA GLY A 22 10.95 -8.36 1.34
C GLY A 22 9.53 -8.75 1.72
N GLY A 23 8.52 -8.45 0.89
CA GLY A 23 7.14 -8.87 1.11
C GLY A 23 6.89 -10.27 0.59
N ILE A 24 6.45 -11.19 1.46
CA ILE A 24 6.13 -12.59 1.07
C ILE A 24 4.65 -12.90 1.20
N ARG A 25 3.91 -12.11 1.98
CA ARG A 25 2.49 -12.36 2.25
C ARG A 25 1.64 -12.14 0.98
N GLY A 26 0.86 -13.17 0.61
CA GLY A 26 -0.02 -13.13 -0.56
C GLY A 26 0.70 -13.23 -1.91
N LYS A 27 1.98 -13.62 -1.93
CA LYS A 27 2.78 -13.79 -3.14
C LYS A 27 3.03 -15.27 -3.45
N THR A 28 3.24 -15.59 -4.72
CA THR A 28 3.70 -16.92 -5.15
C THR A 28 5.14 -17.15 -4.68
N LYS A 29 5.60 -18.42 -4.75
CA LYS A 29 6.97 -18.77 -4.38
C LYS A 29 8.00 -17.98 -5.20
N ASP A 30 7.79 -17.90 -6.51
CA ASP A 30 8.71 -17.19 -7.41
C ASP A 30 8.74 -15.68 -7.13
N GLN A 31 7.58 -15.08 -6.87
CA GLN A 31 7.50 -13.68 -6.47
C GLN A 31 8.19 -13.43 -5.13
N SER A 32 8.05 -14.35 -4.18
CA SER A 32 8.71 -14.24 -2.87
C SER A 32 10.24 -14.35 -2.97
N VAL A 33 10.74 -15.17 -3.88
CA VAL A 33 12.19 -15.24 -4.19
C VAL A 33 12.70 -13.91 -4.75
N LEU A 34 11.95 -13.30 -5.69
CA LEU A 34 12.31 -11.99 -6.26
C LEU A 34 12.33 -10.88 -5.20
N GLU A 35 11.45 -10.94 -4.20
CA GLU A 35 11.42 -9.97 -3.09
C GLU A 35 12.66 -10.06 -2.20
N GLY A 36 13.24 -11.26 -2.06
CA GLY A 36 14.38 -11.52 -1.20
C GLY A 36 14.07 -11.40 0.30
N GLY A 37 15.12 -11.33 1.11
CA GLY A 37 15.00 -11.22 2.56
C GLY A 37 14.42 -9.90 3.04
N ASN A 38 13.59 -9.91 4.08
CA ASN A 38 13.08 -8.69 4.71
C ASN A 38 14.10 -8.17 5.72
N ILE A 39 14.37 -6.85 5.73
CA ILE A 39 15.36 -6.25 6.62
C ILE A 39 14.93 -6.22 8.10
N PHE A 40 13.62 -6.28 8.37
CA PHE A 40 13.03 -6.29 9.73
C PHE A 40 12.49 -7.67 10.13
N ASP A 41 12.73 -8.70 9.33
CA ASP A 41 12.24 -10.06 9.54
C ASP A 41 10.70 -10.16 9.64
N ILE A 42 9.98 -9.31 8.89
CA ILE A 42 8.53 -9.32 8.79
C ILE A 42 8.06 -9.80 7.41
N MET A 43 6.80 -10.22 7.31
CA MET A 43 6.23 -10.78 6.07
C MET A 43 5.75 -9.71 5.08
N THR A 44 5.77 -8.44 5.45
CA THR A 44 5.31 -7.31 4.65
C THR A 44 6.48 -6.56 4.05
N GLY A 45 6.40 -6.19 2.78
CA GLY A 45 7.42 -5.39 2.10
C GLY A 45 7.59 -4.01 2.77
N VAL A 46 8.81 -3.51 2.71
CA VAL A 46 9.19 -2.25 3.36
C VAL A 46 9.62 -1.22 2.32
N THR A 47 9.21 0.01 2.53
CA THR A 47 9.57 1.17 1.69
C THR A 47 9.97 2.33 2.58
N ILE A 48 11.06 3.02 2.25
CA ILE A 48 11.45 4.28 2.88
C ILE A 48 10.98 5.41 1.97
N ILE A 49 10.28 6.39 2.55
CA ILE A 49 9.85 7.60 1.85
C ILE A 49 10.52 8.79 2.52
N MET A 50 11.19 9.63 1.72
CA MET A 50 11.77 10.89 2.16
C MET A 50 11.09 12.04 1.42
N LEU A 51 10.59 13.01 2.16
CA LEU A 51 9.83 14.14 1.66
C LEU A 51 10.64 15.42 1.85
N ILE A 52 10.89 16.14 0.77
CA ILE A 52 11.64 17.40 0.79
C ILE A 52 10.69 18.52 0.39
N LYS A 53 10.58 19.54 1.25
CA LYS A 53 9.80 20.75 1.02
C LYS A 53 10.74 21.93 0.88
N LYS A 54 10.71 22.58 -0.28
CA LYS A 54 11.45 23.84 -0.52
C LYS A 54 10.45 24.99 -0.44
N SER A 55 10.76 26.02 0.33
CA SER A 55 9.87 27.18 0.56
C SER A 55 9.49 27.91 -0.71
N ASP A 56 10.38 27.97 -1.69
CA ASP A 56 10.19 28.76 -2.91
C ASP A 56 9.75 27.91 -4.12
N TYR A 57 9.38 26.66 -3.88
CA TYR A 57 8.94 25.75 -4.94
C TYR A 57 7.43 25.88 -5.20
N THR A 58 7.06 26.25 -6.42
CA THR A 58 5.68 26.48 -6.84
C THR A 58 5.12 25.44 -7.82
N GLY A 59 5.89 24.39 -8.13
CA GLY A 59 5.50 23.32 -9.06
C GLY A 59 4.90 22.11 -8.36
N LYS A 60 4.50 21.11 -9.16
CA LYS A 60 4.18 19.77 -8.65
C LYS A 60 5.45 19.04 -8.25
N GLY A 61 5.39 18.31 -7.14
CA GLY A 61 6.50 17.52 -6.62
C GLY A 61 7.01 16.50 -7.63
N ARG A 62 8.31 16.25 -7.59
CA ARG A 62 8.97 15.22 -8.41
C ARG A 62 9.12 13.95 -7.61
N ILE A 63 8.83 12.81 -8.23
CA ILE A 63 8.94 11.50 -7.60
C ILE A 63 10.21 10.83 -8.11
N HIS A 64 11.08 10.48 -7.19
CA HIS A 64 12.30 9.72 -7.42
C HIS A 64 12.14 8.35 -6.81
N TYR A 65 12.14 7.31 -7.63
CA TYR A 65 11.93 5.93 -7.21
C TYR A 65 13.19 5.10 -7.40
N LEU A 66 13.49 4.30 -6.40
CA LEU A 66 14.57 3.32 -6.45
C LEU A 66 14.10 1.99 -5.90
N ASP A 67 14.31 0.93 -6.67
CA ASP A 67 14.15 -0.45 -6.24
C ASP A 67 15.50 -1.00 -5.79
N ILE A 68 15.57 -1.59 -4.59
CA ILE A 68 16.83 -2.12 -4.02
C ILE A 68 17.45 -3.23 -4.87
N GLY A 69 16.64 -3.90 -5.68
CA GLY A 69 17.03 -5.05 -6.52
C GLY A 69 16.31 -6.34 -6.15
N ASN A 70 16.47 -7.36 -7.01
CA ASN A 70 15.85 -8.67 -6.84
C ASN A 70 16.78 -9.66 -6.12
N ASN A 71 16.19 -10.66 -5.46
CA ASN A 71 16.88 -11.80 -4.86
C ASN A 71 17.94 -11.44 -3.81
N LEU A 72 17.92 -10.24 -3.26
CA LEU A 72 18.87 -9.81 -2.24
C LEU A 72 18.44 -10.31 -0.87
N ASP A 73 19.35 -10.89 -0.12
CA ASP A 73 19.12 -11.19 1.28
C ASP A 73 19.18 -9.92 2.15
N LYS A 74 18.84 -10.06 3.42
CA LYS A 74 18.84 -8.97 4.40
C LYS A 74 20.19 -8.25 4.49
N TYR A 75 21.27 -8.99 4.53
CA TYR A 75 22.62 -8.43 4.71
C TYR A 75 23.10 -7.70 3.46
N GLN A 76 22.84 -8.25 2.28
CA GLN A 76 23.14 -7.61 1.00
C GLN A 76 22.39 -6.28 0.83
N LYS A 77 21.12 -6.23 1.25
CA LYS A 77 20.34 -4.96 1.25
C LYS A 77 20.96 -3.93 2.19
N LEU A 78 21.29 -4.34 3.41
CA LEU A 78 21.93 -3.45 4.39
C LEU A 78 23.31 -2.97 3.94
N GLU A 79 24.10 -3.84 3.32
CA GLU A 79 25.40 -3.47 2.77
C GLU A 79 25.26 -2.45 1.63
N LYS A 80 24.29 -2.65 0.74
CA LYS A 80 23.99 -1.70 -0.34
C LYS A 80 23.60 -0.32 0.21
N LEU A 81 22.72 -0.28 1.23
CA LEU A 81 22.36 0.97 1.93
C LEU A 81 23.59 1.64 2.58
N LYS A 82 24.45 0.86 3.22
CA LYS A 82 25.68 1.35 3.84
C LYS A 82 26.64 1.94 2.81
N ASN A 83 26.77 1.34 1.65
CA ASN A 83 27.63 1.80 0.57
C ASN A 83 27.17 3.11 -0.04
N TRP A 84 25.88 3.38 -0.11
CA TRP A 84 25.37 4.68 -0.55
C TRP A 84 25.67 5.81 0.43
N LYS A 85 25.82 5.51 1.73
CA LYS A 85 26.11 6.46 2.83
C LYS A 85 25.06 7.56 2.99
N SER A 86 24.55 8.11 1.91
CA SER A 86 23.58 9.20 1.88
C SER A 86 22.71 9.12 0.64
N LEU A 87 21.64 9.93 0.61
CA LEU A 87 20.79 10.08 -0.56
C LEU A 87 21.59 10.49 -1.81
N ASN A 88 22.58 11.38 -1.63
CA ASN A 88 23.44 11.83 -2.74
C ASN A 88 24.23 10.68 -3.36
N GLY A 89 24.69 9.72 -2.57
CA GLY A 89 25.41 8.54 -3.07
C GLY A 89 24.56 7.61 -3.91
N ALA A 90 23.24 7.63 -3.73
CA ALA A 90 22.28 6.83 -4.48
C ALA A 90 21.58 7.60 -5.60
N THR A 91 21.82 8.91 -5.75
CA THR A 91 21.03 9.79 -6.64
C THR A 91 21.00 9.30 -8.08
N SER A 92 22.10 8.76 -8.59
CA SER A 92 22.21 8.25 -9.96
C SER A 92 21.38 6.98 -10.23
N GLU A 93 20.99 6.26 -9.16
CA GLU A 93 20.19 5.04 -9.26
C GLU A 93 18.68 5.33 -9.20
N PHE A 94 18.27 6.52 -8.73
CA PHE A 94 16.86 6.90 -8.68
C PHE A 94 16.32 7.23 -10.06
N GLN A 95 15.16 6.68 -10.37
CA GLN A 95 14.40 6.94 -11.59
C GLN A 95 13.28 7.93 -11.31
N ASN A 96 13.07 8.90 -12.21
CA ASN A 96 11.92 9.80 -12.11
C ASN A 96 10.66 9.07 -12.56
N ILE A 97 9.61 9.13 -11.72
CA ILE A 97 8.30 8.59 -12.02
C ILE A 97 7.35 9.73 -12.34
N ILE A 98 6.60 9.56 -13.43
CA ILE A 98 5.48 10.42 -13.79
C ILE A 98 4.20 9.68 -13.46
N PRO A 99 3.36 10.18 -12.52
CA PRO A 99 2.05 9.59 -12.24
C PRO A 99 1.17 9.54 -13.49
N ASN A 100 0.34 8.50 -13.62
CA ASN A 100 -0.67 8.47 -14.65
C ASN A 100 -1.85 9.44 -14.32
N GLU A 101 -2.82 9.55 -15.23
CA GLU A 101 -4.01 10.40 -15.07
C GLU A 101 -4.83 10.05 -13.81
N LYS A 102 -4.77 8.80 -13.34
CA LYS A 102 -5.42 8.31 -12.12
C LYS A 102 -4.58 8.56 -10.85
N GLY A 103 -3.42 9.21 -10.98
CA GLY A 103 -2.50 9.50 -9.87
C GLY A 103 -1.77 8.26 -9.33
N ASP A 104 -1.63 7.20 -10.10
CA ASP A 104 -0.86 6.02 -9.72
C ASP A 104 0.63 6.26 -10.04
N TRP A 105 1.50 5.98 -9.07
CA TRP A 105 2.94 6.19 -9.19
C TRP A 105 3.65 4.99 -9.80
N ILE A 106 3.39 3.81 -9.22
CA ILE A 106 4.00 2.53 -9.59
C ILE A 106 2.85 1.55 -9.84
N ASN A 107 3.06 0.51 -10.62
CA ASN A 107 2.04 -0.49 -10.95
C ASN A 107 0.75 0.18 -11.46
N GLN A 108 0.93 1.03 -12.45
CA GLN A 108 -0.17 1.73 -13.10
C GLN A 108 -1.19 0.71 -13.62
N ARG A 109 -2.47 1.00 -13.36
CA ARG A 109 -3.55 0.07 -13.68
C ARG A 109 -3.64 -0.18 -15.16
N ASN A 110 -4.01 -1.41 -15.52
CA ASN A 110 -4.37 -1.71 -16.88
C ASN A 110 -5.74 -1.06 -17.20
N SER A 111 -5.81 -0.27 -18.27
CA SER A 111 -7.03 0.40 -18.73
C SER A 111 -8.16 -0.58 -19.11
N ASN A 112 -7.83 -1.81 -19.49
CA ASN A 112 -8.81 -2.84 -19.84
C ASN A 112 -9.79 -3.13 -18.69
N PHE A 113 -9.43 -2.80 -17.44
CA PHE A 113 -10.32 -2.95 -16.30
C PHE A 113 -11.53 -2.00 -16.36
N ASP A 114 -11.39 -0.85 -17.01
CA ASP A 114 -12.45 0.14 -17.15
C ASP A 114 -13.50 -0.30 -18.20
N GLU A 115 -13.19 -1.27 -19.06
CA GLU A 115 -14.10 -1.88 -20.05
C GLU A 115 -14.98 -2.98 -19.42
N LEU A 116 -14.63 -3.45 -18.23
CA LEU A 116 -15.37 -4.51 -17.56
C LEU A 116 -16.61 -3.94 -16.86
N ILE A 117 -17.71 -4.69 -16.96
CA ILE A 117 -18.94 -4.35 -16.24
C ILE A 117 -18.67 -4.49 -14.74
N SER A 118 -18.98 -3.43 -13.98
CA SER A 118 -18.85 -3.45 -12.52
C SER A 118 -19.75 -4.53 -11.92
N LEU A 119 -19.20 -5.33 -11.00
CA LEU A 119 -19.99 -6.34 -10.30
C LEU A 119 -21.07 -5.70 -9.42
N GLY A 120 -20.75 -4.58 -8.75
CA GLY A 120 -21.70 -3.84 -7.94
C GLY A 120 -21.39 -2.35 -7.93
N ASN A 121 -22.41 -1.52 -8.18
CA ASN A 121 -22.28 -0.07 -8.10
C ASN A 121 -23.64 0.56 -7.77
N LYS A 122 -23.76 1.14 -6.58
CA LYS A 122 -24.99 1.80 -6.12
C LYS A 122 -25.25 3.17 -6.78
N LYS A 123 -24.25 3.73 -7.49
CA LYS A 123 -24.32 5.07 -8.08
C LYS A 123 -24.67 5.07 -9.57
N THR A 124 -24.43 3.96 -10.25
CA THR A 124 -24.67 3.84 -11.69
C THR A 124 -25.49 2.59 -11.98
N GLN A 125 -26.36 2.68 -13.01
CA GLN A 125 -27.17 1.53 -13.45
C GLN A 125 -26.36 0.51 -14.27
N ASN A 126 -25.09 0.81 -14.60
CA ASN A 126 -24.19 -0.06 -15.37
C ASN A 126 -23.42 -1.00 -14.44
N ALA A 127 -24.12 -1.80 -13.64
CA ALA A 127 -23.53 -2.82 -12.79
C ALA A 127 -24.40 -4.07 -12.82
N LEU A 128 -23.77 -5.23 -12.55
CA LEU A 128 -24.49 -6.50 -12.49
C LEU A 128 -25.46 -6.51 -11.27
N PHE A 129 -25.02 -5.92 -10.15
CA PHE A 129 -25.82 -5.72 -8.95
C PHE A 129 -25.91 -4.24 -8.62
N ILE A 130 -27.13 -3.70 -8.67
CA ILE A 130 -27.43 -2.30 -8.28
C ILE A 130 -27.71 -2.18 -6.78
N ASP A 131 -28.16 -3.28 -6.16
CA ASP A 131 -28.38 -3.41 -4.73
C ASP A 131 -27.52 -4.53 -4.15
N TYR A 132 -26.69 -4.20 -3.18
CA TYR A 132 -25.88 -5.15 -2.44
C TYR A 132 -25.49 -4.59 -1.09
N THR A 133 -25.21 -5.47 -0.13
CA THR A 133 -24.70 -5.13 1.20
C THR A 133 -23.41 -5.88 1.46
N GLY A 134 -22.55 -5.31 2.30
CA GLY A 134 -21.33 -5.98 2.77
C GLY A 134 -21.60 -7.08 3.81
N GLY A 135 -22.87 -7.40 4.06
CA GLY A 135 -23.26 -8.25 5.17
C GLY A 135 -23.24 -7.52 6.51
N ILE A 136 -23.49 -8.26 7.57
CA ILE A 136 -23.43 -7.73 8.93
C ILE A 136 -21.97 -7.85 9.41
N THR A 137 -21.34 -6.70 9.69
CA THR A 137 -20.00 -6.65 10.28
C THR A 137 -20.16 -6.08 11.68
N THR A 138 -20.05 -6.92 12.70
CA THR A 138 -20.23 -6.50 14.10
C THR A 138 -18.95 -5.87 14.67
N GLY A 139 -17.78 -6.22 14.12
CA GLY A 139 -16.47 -5.88 14.69
C GLY A 139 -16.20 -6.53 16.05
N ARG A 140 -17.14 -7.34 16.54
CA ARG A 140 -17.10 -8.05 17.83
C ARG A 140 -17.74 -9.42 17.68
N ASP A 141 -17.30 -10.21 16.71
CA ASP A 141 -17.92 -11.48 16.35
C ASP A 141 -17.93 -12.47 17.52
N ASP A 142 -16.87 -12.53 18.32
CA ASP A 142 -16.79 -13.37 19.53
C ASP A 142 -17.89 -13.07 20.57
N TRP A 143 -18.48 -11.88 20.53
CA TRP A 143 -19.51 -11.41 21.44
C TRP A 143 -20.92 -11.58 20.87
N SER A 144 -21.07 -11.46 19.56
CA SER A 144 -22.36 -11.43 18.87
C SER A 144 -22.73 -12.76 18.22
N TRP A 145 -21.79 -13.71 18.12
CA TRP A 145 -22.02 -15.03 17.51
C TRP A 145 -21.66 -16.14 18.49
N ASN A 146 -22.62 -17.03 18.73
CA ASN A 146 -22.41 -18.25 19.48
C ASN A 146 -23.43 -19.31 19.03
N PHE A 147 -23.09 -20.59 19.17
CA PHE A 147 -24.02 -21.71 18.90
C PHE A 147 -25.15 -21.80 19.96
N SER A 148 -24.98 -21.15 21.11
CA SER A 148 -25.97 -21.10 22.19
C SER A 148 -26.62 -19.71 22.27
N GLN A 149 -27.93 -19.65 22.03
CA GLN A 149 -28.72 -18.42 22.18
C GLN A 149 -28.56 -17.80 23.59
N SER A 150 -28.63 -18.64 24.63
CA SER A 150 -28.47 -18.17 26.02
C SER A 150 -27.09 -17.56 26.26
N GLN A 151 -26.03 -18.10 25.67
CA GLN A 151 -24.70 -17.54 25.79
C GLN A 151 -24.59 -16.18 25.10
N VAL A 152 -25.16 -16.02 23.91
CA VAL A 152 -25.20 -14.71 23.21
C VAL A 152 -25.93 -13.69 24.06
N GLU A 153 -27.08 -14.07 24.66
CA GLU A 153 -27.86 -13.16 25.51
C GLU A 153 -27.07 -12.71 26.76
N ILE A 154 -26.34 -13.61 27.39
CA ILE A 154 -25.50 -13.30 28.55
C ILE A 154 -24.38 -12.34 28.13
N THR A 155 -23.66 -12.66 27.02
CA THR A 155 -22.55 -11.87 26.52
C THR A 155 -22.99 -10.45 26.12
N MET A 156 -24.14 -10.34 25.44
CA MET A 156 -24.71 -9.04 25.05
C MET A 156 -25.16 -8.22 26.25
N LYS A 157 -25.82 -8.81 27.24
CA LYS A 157 -26.20 -8.11 28.48
C LYS A 157 -24.97 -7.60 29.22
N THR A 158 -23.95 -8.44 29.41
CA THR A 158 -22.70 -8.06 30.06
C THR A 158 -22.01 -6.89 29.34
N SER A 159 -22.12 -6.81 27.99
CA SER A 159 -21.51 -5.72 27.21
C SER A 159 -22.27 -4.39 27.28
N ILE A 160 -23.59 -4.44 27.68
CA ILE A 160 -24.41 -3.22 27.85
C ILE A 160 -24.20 -2.66 29.24
N ASP A 161 -24.01 -3.52 30.25
CA ASP A 161 -23.85 -3.15 31.64
C ASP A 161 -22.44 -2.66 32.02
N TYR A 162 -21.50 -2.65 31.04
CA TYR A 162 -20.10 -2.21 31.17
C TYR A 162 -19.93 -0.78 30.68
#